data_ef9a4acf0e20a91003e2b1d8b91d1914
#
_entry.id   ef9a4acf0e20a91003e2b1d8b91d1914
#
_cell.length_a   1.000
_cell.length_b   1.000
_cell.length_c   1.000
_cell.angle_alpha   90.00
_cell.angle_beta   90.00
_cell.angle_gamma   90.00
#
_symmetry.space_group_name_H-M   'P 1'
#
loop_
_entity.id
_entity.type
_entity.pdbx_description
1 polymer ?
#
loop_
_entity_poly.entity_id
_entity_poly.type
_entity_poly.pdbx_seq_one_letter_code
_entity_poly.pdbx_strand_id
1 'polypeptide(L)'
;MLTLGVGCIGQYAVAAQVYMPITPTMSDQTILLDGHNLTIEQIVKVARYGAKVELSAEARQREADNYGLLLEAAAEGMSVYWFNRGTGDQRETVLFSGDATSAENQPIVERMQLESFRRGASAGFGPAVNEEDIVRAMMVVRANAMTYNAPSPQLSQMLLDLLNKRITPVVQSRGTVGEGDLAQLGNVGGTMWVRVMPTIKACKCRPRQRSSRPD
;
A
#
# COMPACT_ATOMS: atom_id res chain seq x y z
N MET A 1 50.86 24.54 -25.09
CA MET A 1 49.65 24.24 -25.89
C MET A 1 49.13 22.89 -25.37
N LEU A 2 48.24 22.94 -24.34
CA LEU A 2 47.63 21.75 -23.73
C LEU A 2 46.26 21.53 -24.39
N THR A 3 46.11 20.45 -25.10
CA THR A 3 44.85 19.99 -25.67
C THR A 3 44.12 19.19 -24.61
N LEU A 4 43.04 19.78 -24.06
CA LEU A 4 42.08 19.07 -23.21
C LEU A 4 41.24 18.14 -24.09
N GLY A 5 41.40 16.83 -23.91
CA GLY A 5 40.55 15.83 -24.51
C GLY A 5 39.15 15.90 -23.92
N VAL A 6 38.17 16.18 -24.76
CA VAL A 6 36.73 16.07 -24.40
C VAL A 6 36.41 14.58 -24.35
N GLY A 7 36.25 14.04 -23.14
CA GLY A 7 35.81 12.68 -22.93
C GLY A 7 34.36 12.53 -23.42
N CYS A 8 34.11 11.61 -24.33
CA CYS A 8 32.76 11.18 -24.72
C CYS A 8 32.01 10.70 -23.49
N ILE A 9 31.02 11.47 -23.04
CA ILE A 9 30.00 11.00 -22.11
C ILE A 9 29.13 10.03 -22.89
N GLY A 10 29.39 8.74 -22.70
CA GLY A 10 28.55 7.70 -23.28
C GLY A 10 27.10 7.93 -22.90
N GLN A 11 26.24 8.18 -23.86
CA GLN A 11 24.79 8.19 -23.66
C GLN A 11 24.39 6.74 -23.34
N TYR A 12 24.21 6.47 -22.07
CA TYR A 12 23.51 5.24 -21.67
C TYR A 12 22.05 5.43 -22.06
N ALA A 13 21.65 4.83 -23.19
CA ALA A 13 20.26 4.68 -23.53
C ALA A 13 19.63 3.80 -22.44
N VAL A 14 18.92 4.40 -21.52
CA VAL A 14 18.06 3.64 -20.58
C VAL A 14 16.97 3.04 -21.46
N ALA A 15 17.07 1.75 -21.72
CA ALA A 15 16.00 1.03 -22.40
C ALA A 15 14.69 1.31 -21.62
N ALA A 16 13.69 1.80 -22.33
CA ALA A 16 12.37 2.04 -21.74
C ALA A 16 11.87 0.70 -21.19
N GLN A 17 11.63 0.63 -19.88
CA GLN A 17 11.07 -0.56 -19.28
C GLN A 17 9.67 -0.79 -19.85
N VAL A 18 9.46 -1.94 -20.45
CA VAL A 18 8.16 -2.32 -21.02
C VAL A 18 7.30 -2.89 -19.91
N TYR A 19 6.16 -2.25 -19.63
CA TYR A 19 5.17 -2.80 -18.72
C TYR A 19 4.60 -4.10 -19.28
N MET A 20 4.53 -5.13 -18.45
CA MET A 20 4.08 -6.49 -18.80
C MET A 20 2.72 -6.77 -18.12
N PRO A 21 1.61 -6.46 -18.81
CA PRO A 21 0.28 -6.70 -18.25
C PRO A 21 -0.05 -8.20 -18.20
N ILE A 22 -0.93 -8.56 -17.28
CA ILE A 22 -1.49 -9.92 -17.24
C ILE A 22 -2.53 -10.12 -18.35
N THR A 23 -2.71 -11.39 -18.75
CA THR A 23 -3.81 -11.81 -19.64
C THR A 23 -4.84 -12.58 -18.85
N PRO A 24 -5.95 -11.96 -18.41
CA PRO A 24 -6.92 -12.59 -17.53
C PRO A 24 -7.75 -13.65 -18.27
N THR A 25 -7.46 -14.91 -17.99
CA THR A 25 -8.13 -16.08 -18.56
C THR A 25 -9.02 -16.81 -17.56
N MET A 26 -8.98 -16.44 -16.28
CA MET A 26 -9.71 -17.08 -15.17
C MET A 26 -10.58 -16.08 -14.38
N SER A 27 -11.09 -15.04 -15.05
CA SER A 27 -11.87 -13.95 -14.40
C SER A 27 -13.23 -14.41 -13.83
N ASP A 28 -13.69 -15.58 -14.18
CA ASP A 28 -14.87 -16.25 -13.68
C ASP A 28 -14.63 -17.07 -12.40
N GLN A 29 -13.36 -17.34 -12.08
CA GLN A 29 -12.98 -18.06 -10.86
C GLN A 29 -12.81 -17.10 -9.69
N THR A 30 -13.20 -17.54 -8.49
CA THR A 30 -12.98 -16.83 -7.24
C THR A 30 -12.17 -17.70 -6.29
N ILE A 31 -11.10 -17.14 -5.74
CA ILE A 31 -10.25 -17.75 -4.71
C ILE A 31 -10.66 -17.17 -3.36
N LEU A 32 -11.02 -18.06 -2.42
CA LEU A 32 -11.32 -17.68 -1.05
C LEU A 32 -10.02 -17.61 -0.23
N LEU A 33 -9.80 -16.49 0.42
CA LEU A 33 -8.67 -16.24 1.31
C LEU A 33 -9.13 -16.47 2.76
N ASP A 34 -8.57 -17.48 3.40
CA ASP A 34 -8.90 -17.86 4.78
C ASP A 34 -7.83 -17.47 5.81
N GLY A 35 -6.68 -16.97 5.32
CA GLY A 35 -5.53 -16.61 6.14
C GLY A 35 -4.48 -17.71 6.30
N HIS A 36 -4.80 -18.97 5.94
CA HIS A 36 -3.94 -20.13 6.23
C HIS A 36 -3.49 -20.89 4.97
N ASN A 37 -4.47 -21.23 4.10
CA ASN A 37 -4.30 -22.27 3.10
C ASN A 37 -4.03 -21.74 1.68
N LEU A 38 -3.54 -20.49 1.56
CA LEU A 38 -3.23 -19.92 0.27
C LEU A 38 -2.05 -20.64 -0.39
N THR A 39 -2.33 -21.34 -1.50
CA THR A 39 -1.31 -22.09 -2.25
C THR A 39 -0.65 -21.25 -3.34
N ILE A 40 0.53 -21.69 -3.81
CA ILE A 40 1.23 -21.05 -4.92
C ILE A 40 0.36 -21.04 -6.18
N GLU A 41 -0.36 -22.13 -6.46
CA GLU A 41 -1.26 -22.25 -7.61
C GLU A 41 -2.40 -21.22 -7.54
N GLN A 42 -2.96 -20.98 -6.36
CA GLN A 42 -3.98 -19.97 -6.14
C GLN A 42 -3.42 -18.55 -6.34
N ILE A 43 -2.21 -18.29 -5.83
CA ILE A 43 -1.52 -17.01 -6.07
C ILE A 43 -1.34 -16.78 -7.57
N VAL A 44 -0.87 -17.79 -8.31
CA VAL A 44 -0.66 -17.70 -9.77
C VAL A 44 -1.99 -17.46 -10.50
N LYS A 45 -3.09 -18.13 -10.11
CA LYS A 45 -4.42 -17.90 -10.69
C LYS A 45 -4.87 -16.44 -10.54
N VAL A 46 -4.69 -15.84 -9.35
CA VAL A 46 -5.05 -14.45 -9.10
C VAL A 46 -4.10 -13.48 -9.78
N ALA A 47 -2.79 -13.70 -9.60
CA ALA A 47 -1.77 -12.77 -10.04
C ALA A 47 -1.63 -12.73 -11.56
N ARG A 48 -1.53 -13.89 -12.19
CA ARG A 48 -1.24 -14.04 -13.62
C ARG A 48 -2.46 -14.24 -14.49
N TYR A 49 -3.45 -14.97 -14.00
CA TYR A 49 -4.63 -15.35 -14.79
C TYR A 49 -5.89 -14.57 -14.40
N GLY A 50 -5.81 -13.66 -13.46
CA GLY A 50 -6.86 -12.70 -13.16
C GLY A 50 -8.08 -13.27 -12.44
N ALA A 51 -7.95 -14.42 -11.75
CA ALA A 51 -8.99 -14.92 -10.86
C ALA A 51 -9.33 -13.87 -9.79
N LYS A 52 -10.59 -13.82 -9.39
CA LYS A 52 -11.09 -12.93 -8.33
C LYS A 52 -10.69 -13.47 -6.96
N VAL A 53 -10.75 -12.60 -5.98
CA VAL A 53 -10.46 -12.93 -4.59
C VAL A 53 -11.59 -12.45 -3.68
N GLU A 54 -11.88 -13.24 -2.64
CA GLU A 54 -12.79 -12.89 -1.56
C GLU A 54 -12.24 -13.43 -0.24
N LEU A 55 -12.54 -12.76 0.88
CA LEU A 55 -12.28 -13.33 2.19
C LEU A 55 -13.36 -14.35 2.53
N SER A 56 -12.97 -15.46 3.17
CA SER A 56 -13.94 -16.37 3.77
C SER A 56 -14.74 -15.67 4.87
N ALA A 57 -15.89 -16.21 5.23
CA ALA A 57 -16.72 -15.66 6.30
C ALA A 57 -15.94 -15.62 7.64
N GLU A 58 -15.20 -16.68 7.93
CA GLU A 58 -14.38 -16.79 9.15
C GLU A 58 -13.22 -15.78 9.15
N ALA A 59 -12.60 -15.55 7.98
CA ALA A 59 -11.53 -14.57 7.85
C ALA A 59 -12.06 -13.14 8.05
N ARG A 60 -13.24 -12.83 7.50
CA ARG A 60 -13.91 -11.53 7.70
C ARG A 60 -14.27 -11.30 9.17
N GLN A 61 -14.82 -12.33 9.82
CA GLN A 61 -15.18 -12.23 11.24
C GLN A 61 -13.94 -12.01 12.10
N ARG A 62 -12.89 -12.81 11.90
CA ARG A 62 -11.62 -12.68 12.63
C ARG A 62 -11.01 -11.29 12.47
N GLU A 63 -11.03 -10.73 11.26
CA GLU A 63 -10.53 -9.38 11.00
C GLU A 63 -11.36 -8.33 11.74
N ALA A 64 -12.69 -8.45 11.73
CA ALA A 64 -13.58 -7.54 12.45
C ALA A 64 -13.35 -7.62 13.97
N ASP A 65 -13.19 -8.83 14.52
CA ASP A 65 -12.92 -9.06 15.93
C ASP A 65 -11.56 -8.46 16.34
N ASN A 66 -10.52 -8.68 15.54
CA ASN A 66 -9.19 -8.11 15.79
C ASN A 66 -9.22 -6.57 15.74
N TYR A 67 -9.95 -6.00 14.80
CA TYR A 67 -10.12 -4.55 14.71
C TYR A 67 -10.91 -4.00 15.91
N GLY A 68 -11.97 -4.68 16.32
CA GLY A 68 -12.74 -4.36 17.53
C GLY A 68 -11.86 -4.38 18.78
N LEU A 69 -11.05 -5.43 18.96
CA LEU A 69 -10.09 -5.54 20.06
C LEU A 69 -9.07 -4.40 20.08
N LEU A 70 -8.57 -3.97 18.89
CA LEU A 70 -7.67 -2.83 18.79
C LEU A 70 -8.32 -1.53 19.31
N LEU A 71 -9.59 -1.29 18.92
CA LEU A 71 -10.33 -0.12 19.36
C LEU A 71 -10.61 -0.14 20.87
N GLU A 72 -11.00 -1.30 21.40
CA GLU A 72 -11.26 -1.50 22.83
C GLU A 72 -9.99 -1.29 23.65
N ALA A 73 -8.87 -1.89 23.24
CA ALA A 73 -7.59 -1.71 23.92
C ALA A 73 -7.17 -0.22 24.00
N ALA A 74 -7.40 0.56 22.95
CA ALA A 74 -7.12 1.98 22.97
C ALA A 74 -8.09 2.76 23.89
N ALA A 75 -9.38 2.38 23.90
CA ALA A 75 -10.40 2.99 24.76
C ALA A 75 -10.11 2.74 26.24
N GLU A 76 -9.59 1.57 26.58
CA GLU A 76 -9.12 1.21 27.95
C GLU A 76 -7.79 1.86 28.33
N GLY A 77 -7.17 2.62 27.44
CA GLY A 77 -5.91 3.33 27.71
C GLY A 77 -4.64 2.49 27.51
N MET A 78 -4.74 1.30 26.90
CA MET A 78 -3.59 0.48 26.57
C MET A 78 -2.73 1.16 25.50
N SER A 79 -1.40 1.09 25.67
CA SER A 79 -0.46 1.64 24.68
C SER A 79 -0.34 0.69 23.50
N VAL A 80 -0.80 1.14 22.34
CA VAL A 80 -0.73 0.37 21.10
C VAL A 80 0.19 1.09 20.11
N TYR A 81 1.33 0.44 19.81
CA TYR A 81 2.31 0.93 18.86
C TYR A 81 1.68 1.16 17.47
N TRP A 82 2.01 2.28 16.86
CA TRP A 82 1.48 2.70 15.54
C TRP A 82 -0.03 2.88 15.48
N PHE A 83 -0.68 3.00 16.61
CA PHE A 83 -2.10 3.35 16.69
C PHE A 83 -2.32 4.56 17.59
N ASN A 84 -2.31 4.40 18.93
CA ASN A 84 -2.39 5.53 19.85
C ASN A 84 -1.02 6.00 20.36
N ARG A 85 0.05 5.39 19.88
CA ARG A 85 1.45 5.77 20.10
C ARG A 85 2.14 6.04 18.76
N GLY A 86 3.18 6.86 18.79
CA GLY A 86 4.04 7.14 17.64
C GLY A 86 4.82 5.91 17.17
N THR A 87 5.72 6.11 16.22
CA THR A 87 6.53 5.05 15.61
C THR A 87 8.01 5.34 15.77
N GLY A 88 8.83 4.30 15.75
CA GLY A 88 10.27 4.40 15.85
C GLY A 88 10.72 5.08 17.14
N ASP A 89 11.47 6.14 17.03
CA ASP A 89 11.96 6.98 18.15
C ASP A 89 10.83 7.69 18.90
N GLN A 90 9.68 7.87 18.28
CA GLN A 90 8.49 8.48 18.87
C GLN A 90 7.50 7.47 19.47
N ARG A 91 7.88 6.20 19.64
CA ARG A 91 6.97 5.14 20.12
C ARG A 91 6.34 5.43 21.49
N GLU A 92 6.97 6.26 22.31
CA GLU A 92 6.44 6.69 23.62
C GLU A 92 5.52 7.91 23.53
N THR A 93 5.49 8.59 22.38
CA THR A 93 4.65 9.77 22.18
C THR A 93 3.18 9.35 22.09
N VAL A 94 2.35 9.91 22.97
CA VAL A 94 0.90 9.73 22.93
C VAL A 94 0.32 10.54 21.80
N LEU A 95 -0.38 9.89 20.87
CA LEU A 95 -1.03 10.53 19.73
C LEU A 95 -2.48 10.88 20.04
N PHE A 96 -3.16 10.00 20.72
CA PHE A 96 -4.49 10.21 21.31
C PHE A 96 -4.69 9.26 22.49
N SER A 97 -5.71 9.52 23.31
CA SER A 97 -6.09 8.69 24.45
C SER A 97 -7.61 8.44 24.43
N GLY A 98 -8.02 7.28 24.92
CA GLY A 98 -9.43 6.90 24.97
C GLY A 98 -9.97 6.39 23.64
N ASP A 99 -11.28 6.49 23.46
CA ASP A 99 -11.99 5.94 22.31
C ASP A 99 -11.55 6.61 20.99
N ALA A 100 -10.99 5.80 20.10
CA ALA A 100 -10.53 6.22 18.77
C ALA A 100 -11.65 6.72 17.85
N THR A 101 -12.90 6.32 18.12
CA THR A 101 -14.09 6.69 17.35
C THR A 101 -14.81 7.93 17.90
N SER A 102 -14.36 8.47 19.03
CA SER A 102 -14.93 9.69 19.62
C SER A 102 -14.78 10.89 18.67
N ALA A 103 -15.68 11.85 18.75
CA ALA A 103 -15.64 13.07 17.94
C ALA A 103 -14.34 13.87 18.12
N GLU A 104 -13.66 13.73 19.26
CA GLU A 104 -12.38 14.36 19.55
C GLU A 104 -11.23 13.64 18.88
N ASN A 105 -11.17 12.30 18.94
CA ASN A 105 -10.06 11.49 18.46
C ASN A 105 -10.15 11.15 16.96
N GLN A 106 -11.35 11.03 16.41
CA GLN A 106 -11.55 10.64 15.01
C GLN A 106 -10.74 11.49 14.02
N PRO A 107 -10.71 12.85 14.11
CA PRO A 107 -9.90 13.65 13.19
C PRO A 107 -8.38 13.38 13.33
N ILE A 108 -7.94 13.02 14.53
CA ILE A 108 -6.52 12.68 14.79
C ILE A 108 -6.21 11.35 14.11
N VAL A 109 -7.05 10.32 14.33
CA VAL A 109 -6.88 8.99 13.75
C VAL A 109 -6.90 9.05 12.22
N GLU A 110 -7.87 9.75 11.62
CA GLU A 110 -7.95 9.95 10.18
C GLU A 110 -6.68 10.60 9.61
N ARG A 111 -6.21 11.68 10.23
CA ARG A 111 -4.99 12.36 9.81
C ARG A 111 -3.77 11.43 9.88
N MET A 112 -3.65 10.67 10.95
CA MET A 112 -2.54 9.73 11.13
C MET A 112 -2.55 8.63 10.06
N GLN A 113 -3.72 8.07 9.76
CA GLN A 113 -3.86 7.07 8.71
C GLN A 113 -3.46 7.63 7.34
N LEU A 114 -3.94 8.83 7.00
CA LEU A 114 -3.58 9.51 5.75
C LEU A 114 -2.08 9.78 5.66
N GLU A 115 -1.45 10.24 6.74
CA GLU A 115 0.00 10.47 6.77
C GLU A 115 0.80 9.18 6.65
N SER A 116 0.33 8.09 7.26
CA SER A 116 0.97 6.77 7.16
C SER A 116 0.98 6.27 5.72
N PHE A 117 -0.12 6.38 5.00
CA PHE A 117 -0.18 6.06 3.57
C PHE A 117 0.75 6.93 2.73
N ARG A 118 0.77 8.24 2.99
CA ARG A 118 1.64 9.17 2.27
C ARG A 118 3.12 8.87 2.50
N ARG A 119 3.53 8.60 3.73
CA ARG A 119 4.92 8.25 4.08
C ARG A 119 5.31 6.92 3.44
N GLY A 120 4.49 5.91 3.54
CA GLY A 120 4.72 4.61 2.90
C GLY A 120 4.87 4.73 1.39
N ALA A 121 3.99 5.50 0.74
CA ALA A 121 4.04 5.71 -0.70
C ALA A 121 5.33 6.41 -1.18
N SER A 122 5.99 7.19 -0.32
CA SER A 122 7.22 7.92 -0.64
C SER A 122 8.51 7.16 -0.31
N ALA A 123 8.42 5.99 0.31
CA ALA A 123 9.59 5.22 0.75
C ALA A 123 10.24 4.41 -0.39
N GLY A 124 9.52 4.11 -1.46
CA GLY A 124 10.04 3.40 -2.61
C GLY A 124 10.80 4.30 -3.58
N PHE A 125 11.81 3.75 -4.25
CA PHE A 125 12.58 4.41 -5.29
C PHE A 125 13.10 3.43 -6.35
N GLY A 126 13.79 3.95 -7.37
CA GLY A 126 14.29 3.15 -8.49
C GLY A 126 13.21 2.91 -9.56
N PRO A 127 13.47 2.01 -10.48
CA PRO A 127 12.51 1.69 -11.52
C PRO A 127 11.27 1.01 -10.95
N ALA A 128 10.14 1.16 -11.61
CA ALA A 128 8.94 0.40 -11.27
C ALA A 128 9.14 -1.09 -11.58
N VAL A 129 8.43 -1.94 -10.83
CA VAL A 129 8.27 -3.36 -11.19
C VAL A 129 7.39 -3.40 -12.43
N ASN A 130 7.90 -3.99 -13.52
CA ASN A 130 7.21 -4.01 -14.80
C ASN A 130 6.19 -5.14 -14.92
N GLU A 131 6.46 -6.24 -14.27
CA GLU A 131 5.65 -7.45 -14.29
C GLU A 131 4.44 -7.25 -13.37
N GLU A 132 3.28 -7.08 -13.97
CA GLU A 132 2.03 -6.87 -13.23
C GLU A 132 1.71 -8.03 -12.28
N ASP A 133 2.00 -9.26 -12.69
CA ASP A 133 1.74 -10.46 -11.89
C ASP A 133 2.56 -10.51 -10.60
N ILE A 134 3.77 -9.94 -10.56
CA ILE A 134 4.57 -9.84 -9.34
C ILE A 134 3.88 -8.92 -8.31
N VAL A 135 3.43 -7.75 -8.75
CA VAL A 135 2.75 -6.80 -7.87
C VAL A 135 1.42 -7.40 -7.37
N ARG A 136 0.67 -8.06 -8.24
CA ARG A 136 -0.59 -8.72 -7.87
C ARG A 136 -0.37 -9.89 -6.92
N ALA A 137 0.71 -10.69 -7.13
CA ALA A 137 1.08 -11.75 -6.19
C ALA A 137 1.36 -11.20 -4.79
N MET A 138 2.11 -10.11 -4.70
CA MET A 138 2.36 -9.42 -3.42
C MET A 138 1.05 -8.95 -2.76
N MET A 139 0.13 -8.40 -3.55
CA MET A 139 -1.16 -7.92 -3.04
C MET A 139 -2.04 -9.06 -2.50
N VAL A 140 -2.13 -10.20 -3.19
CA VAL A 140 -2.96 -11.33 -2.73
C VAL A 140 -2.37 -12.00 -1.49
N VAL A 141 -1.04 -12.14 -1.41
CA VAL A 141 -0.37 -12.64 -0.20
C VAL A 141 -0.63 -11.71 0.96
N ARG A 142 -0.54 -10.37 0.75
CA ARG A 142 -0.84 -9.40 1.80
C ARG A 142 -2.30 -9.45 2.22
N ALA A 143 -3.25 -9.55 1.28
CA ALA A 143 -4.67 -9.66 1.60
C ALA A 143 -4.96 -10.87 2.50
N ASN A 144 -4.34 -12.02 2.19
CA ASN A 144 -4.48 -13.23 3.01
C ASN A 144 -3.88 -13.05 4.42
N ALA A 145 -2.68 -12.47 4.52
CA ALA A 145 -2.00 -12.26 5.79
C ALA A 145 -2.68 -11.21 6.70
N MET A 146 -3.36 -10.22 6.11
CA MET A 146 -4.04 -9.15 6.88
C MET A 146 -5.14 -9.68 7.80
N THR A 147 -5.72 -10.82 7.50
CA THR A 147 -6.80 -11.43 8.28
C THR A 147 -6.41 -11.79 9.74
N TYR A 148 -5.11 -11.78 10.05
CA TYR A 148 -4.56 -11.96 11.41
C TYR A 148 -4.09 -10.68 12.07
N ASN A 149 -4.08 -9.58 11.33
CA ASN A 149 -3.77 -8.28 11.89
C ASN A 149 -5.08 -7.59 12.33
N ALA A 150 -5.00 -6.33 12.69
CA ALA A 150 -6.16 -5.51 13.03
C ALA A 150 -6.35 -4.34 12.06
N PRO A 151 -6.36 -4.55 10.72
CA PRO A 151 -6.72 -3.49 9.81
C PRO A 151 -8.23 -3.23 9.90
N SER A 152 -8.65 -2.04 9.51
CA SER A 152 -10.10 -1.85 9.34
C SER A 152 -10.60 -2.77 8.20
N PRO A 153 -11.80 -3.36 8.34
CA PRO A 153 -12.39 -4.21 7.28
C PRO A 153 -12.50 -3.50 5.92
N GLN A 154 -12.62 -2.17 5.93
CA GLN A 154 -12.65 -1.36 4.71
C GLN A 154 -11.30 -1.41 3.97
N LEU A 155 -10.18 -1.42 4.70
CA LEU A 155 -8.85 -1.47 4.10
C LEU A 155 -8.62 -2.77 3.35
N SER A 156 -8.98 -3.90 3.96
CA SER A 156 -8.89 -5.21 3.30
C SER A 156 -9.81 -5.28 2.09
N GLN A 157 -11.05 -4.82 2.21
CA GLN A 157 -11.97 -4.77 1.08
C GLN A 157 -11.43 -3.93 -0.08
N MET A 158 -10.78 -2.78 0.20
CA MET A 158 -10.15 -1.96 -0.84
C MET A 158 -9.04 -2.72 -1.57
N LEU A 159 -8.24 -3.51 -0.86
CA LEU A 159 -7.17 -4.32 -1.48
C LEU A 159 -7.76 -5.41 -2.39
N LEU A 160 -8.81 -6.11 -1.94
CA LEU A 160 -9.54 -7.06 -2.77
C LEU A 160 -10.17 -6.39 -3.99
N ASP A 161 -10.73 -5.20 -3.82
CA ASP A 161 -11.32 -4.42 -4.91
C ASP A 161 -10.29 -4.05 -5.99
N LEU A 162 -9.08 -3.64 -5.58
CA LEU A 162 -8.00 -3.37 -6.53
C LEU A 162 -7.68 -4.62 -7.37
N LEU A 163 -7.52 -5.77 -6.70
CA LEU A 163 -7.26 -7.05 -7.36
C LEU A 163 -8.41 -7.42 -8.33
N ASN A 164 -9.65 -7.34 -7.87
CA ASN A 164 -10.84 -7.77 -8.63
C ASN A 164 -11.17 -6.82 -9.79
N LYS A 165 -10.89 -5.53 -9.64
CA LYS A 165 -11.05 -4.50 -10.69
C LYS A 165 -9.82 -4.38 -11.59
N ARG A 166 -8.82 -5.24 -11.42
CA ARG A 166 -7.55 -5.24 -12.18
C ARG A 166 -6.84 -3.90 -12.15
N ILE A 167 -6.82 -3.28 -10.99
CA ILE A 167 -6.05 -2.07 -10.75
C ILE A 167 -4.77 -2.50 -10.07
N THR A 168 -3.66 -2.45 -10.80
CA THR A 168 -2.34 -2.80 -10.28
C THR A 168 -1.57 -1.53 -9.97
N PRO A 169 -1.22 -1.29 -8.70
CA PRO A 169 -0.42 -0.14 -8.31
C PRO A 169 0.96 -0.14 -8.96
N VAL A 170 1.49 1.05 -9.22
CA VAL A 170 2.90 1.20 -9.58
C VAL A 170 3.73 1.04 -8.32
N VAL A 171 4.57 0.00 -8.28
CA VAL A 171 5.43 -0.32 -7.15
C VAL A 171 6.88 -0.11 -7.56
N GLN A 172 7.62 0.62 -6.76
CA GLN A 172 9.04 0.84 -6.96
C GLN A 172 9.83 -0.40 -6.52
N SER A 173 10.85 -0.78 -7.30
CA SER A 173 11.59 -2.03 -7.07
C SER A 173 12.58 -1.94 -5.91
N ARG A 174 12.92 -0.75 -5.44
CA ARG A 174 13.89 -0.49 -4.37
C ARG A 174 13.25 0.25 -3.21
N GLY A 175 13.89 0.24 -2.05
CA GLY A 175 13.43 0.92 -0.85
C GLY A 175 13.31 -0.01 0.36
N THR A 176 13.79 -1.25 0.22
CA THR A 176 13.92 -2.17 1.34
C THR A 176 15.32 -2.05 1.96
N VAL A 177 15.38 -2.27 3.26
CA VAL A 177 16.64 -2.39 4.03
C VAL A 177 16.84 -3.82 4.54
N GLY A 178 15.98 -4.76 4.11
CA GLY A 178 16.00 -6.16 4.53
C GLY A 178 15.29 -6.43 5.85
N GLU A 179 14.72 -5.44 6.48
CA GLU A 179 13.94 -5.53 7.71
C GLU A 179 12.80 -4.51 7.66
N GLY A 180 11.58 -4.94 8.01
CA GLY A 180 10.42 -4.07 8.07
C GLY A 180 10.13 -3.36 6.74
N ASP A 181 10.21 -4.07 5.65
CA ASP A 181 10.12 -3.54 4.29
C ASP A 181 8.76 -2.90 4.01
N LEU A 182 8.68 -1.60 4.22
CA LEU A 182 7.45 -0.82 4.10
C LEU A 182 7.25 -0.24 2.69
N ALA A 183 8.31 -0.11 1.90
CA ALA A 183 8.30 0.68 0.67
C ALA A 183 7.33 0.13 -0.38
N GLN A 184 7.40 -1.15 -0.71
CA GLN A 184 6.60 -1.77 -1.76
C GLN A 184 5.12 -1.79 -1.39
N LEU A 185 4.78 -2.24 -0.17
CA LEU A 185 3.41 -2.22 0.33
C LEU A 185 2.92 -0.79 0.58
N GLY A 186 3.82 0.14 0.90
CA GLY A 186 3.52 1.56 0.98
C GLY A 186 3.08 2.15 -0.36
N ASN A 187 3.69 1.75 -1.47
CA ASN A 187 3.22 2.16 -2.81
C ASN A 187 1.81 1.64 -3.11
N VAL A 188 1.50 0.39 -2.69
CA VAL A 188 0.14 -0.15 -2.78
C VAL A 188 -0.84 0.66 -1.93
N GLY A 189 -0.47 0.95 -0.68
CA GLY A 189 -1.26 1.80 0.24
C GLY A 189 -1.49 3.20 -0.32
N GLY A 190 -0.47 3.81 -0.93
CA GLY A 190 -0.59 5.13 -1.59
C GLY A 190 -1.65 5.15 -2.70
N THR A 191 -1.78 4.06 -3.45
CA THR A 191 -2.84 3.93 -4.47
C THR A 191 -4.23 3.84 -3.84
N MET A 192 -4.36 3.20 -2.69
CA MET A 192 -5.62 3.17 -1.94
C MET A 192 -6.00 4.56 -1.43
N TRP A 193 -5.01 5.31 -0.92
CA TRP A 193 -5.21 6.68 -0.44
C TRP A 193 -5.76 7.62 -1.51
N VAL A 194 -5.22 7.60 -2.72
CA VAL A 194 -5.72 8.42 -3.85
C VAL A 194 -7.21 8.13 -4.14
N ARG A 195 -7.68 6.93 -3.88
CA ARG A 195 -9.07 6.53 -4.10
C ARG A 195 -10.04 6.99 -3.00
N VAL A 196 -9.53 7.18 -1.79
CA VAL A 196 -10.32 7.71 -0.66
C VAL A 196 -10.50 9.23 -0.77
N MET A 197 -9.53 9.92 -1.39
CA MET A 197 -9.51 11.38 -1.52
C MET A 197 -10.61 12.03 -2.38
N PRO A 198 -11.30 11.41 -3.34
CA PRO A 198 -12.40 12.07 -4.05
C PRO A 198 -13.58 12.44 -3.15
N THR A 199 -13.66 11.86 -1.96
CA THR A 199 -14.69 12.21 -0.96
C THR A 199 -14.27 13.42 -0.10
N ILE A 200 -12.99 13.76 -0.08
CA ILE A 200 -12.45 14.94 0.59
C ILE A 200 -12.09 15.94 -0.52
N LYS A 201 -12.96 16.89 -0.78
CA LYS A 201 -12.89 18.04 -1.70
C LYS A 201 -11.62 18.11 -2.55
N ALA A 202 -11.79 18.05 -3.88
CA ALA A 202 -10.76 18.22 -4.91
C ALA A 202 -9.68 19.23 -4.50
N CYS A 203 -8.54 18.75 -4.05
CA CYS A 203 -7.36 19.56 -3.89
C CYS A 203 -6.90 19.94 -5.30
N LYS A 204 -7.08 21.21 -5.67
CA LYS A 204 -6.55 21.77 -6.91
C LYS A 204 -5.03 21.66 -6.88
N CYS A 205 -4.49 20.62 -7.48
CA CYS A 205 -3.07 20.58 -7.82
C CYS A 205 -2.81 21.67 -8.84
N ARG A 206 -2.24 22.80 -8.43
CA ARG A 206 -1.67 23.78 -9.38
C ARG A 206 -0.56 23.08 -10.15
N PRO A 207 -0.57 23.11 -11.48
CA PRO A 207 0.57 22.67 -12.25
C PRO A 207 1.78 23.53 -11.85
N ARG A 208 2.89 22.87 -11.55
CA ARG A 208 4.16 23.51 -11.23
C ARG A 208 4.56 24.38 -12.42
N GLN A 209 4.43 25.70 -12.31
CA GLN A 209 4.99 26.62 -13.30
C GLN A 209 6.50 26.37 -13.36
N ARG A 210 7.00 25.97 -14.52
CA ARG A 210 8.43 26.01 -14.81
C ARG A 210 8.88 27.46 -14.66
N SER A 211 9.71 27.74 -13.68
CA SER A 211 10.44 29.00 -13.64
C SER A 211 11.39 28.99 -14.84
N SER A 212 11.09 29.79 -15.86
CA SER A 212 12.08 30.22 -16.85
C SER A 212 13.15 31.02 -16.08
N ARG A 213 14.35 30.51 -16.00
CA ARG A 213 15.51 31.35 -15.65
C ARG A 213 15.75 32.28 -16.83
N PRO A 214 15.89 33.58 -16.61
CA PRO A 214 16.46 34.43 -17.61
C PRO A 214 17.96 34.16 -17.74
N ASP A 215 18.45 34.28 -18.97
CA ASP A 215 19.86 34.18 -19.36
C ASP A 215 20.76 35.14 -18.62
#